data_594b63d2306f0291977d094ca7d6d8f3
#
_entry.id   594b63d2306f0291977d094ca7d6d8f3
#
_cell.length_a   1.000
_cell.length_b   1.000
_cell.length_c   1.000
_cell.angle_alpha   90.00
_cell.angle_beta   90.00
_cell.angle_gamma   90.00
#
_symmetry.space_group_name_H-M   'P 1'
#
loop_
_entity.id
_entity.type
_entity.pdbx_description
1 polymer ?
#
loop_
_entity_poly.entity_id
_entity_poly.type
_entity_poly.pdbx_seq_one_letter_code
_entity_poly.pdbx_strand_id
1 'polypeptide(L)'
;MKIKICGLNPARDVQTCIDMNVFMLGFVFFNKSPRNTNLKEISVLKRYNPKTSHYVSVCVNPTDEFIKENILDNFDYIQLHGSETSERVKEIKKMGIKVIKAIKVKEQKDIDLYKNYEDIADLILFDSTSMEKSQSIPKDLLQKLPKGEKFGLAGAINLENIKEYSQLGFNFLDLSSGLEKENLKGYKDHLKIKSFMNKINSL
;
A
#
# COMPACT_ATOMS: atom_id res chain seq x y z
N MET A 1 5.15 7.32 -13.12
CA MET A 1 5.04 6.19 -12.17
C MET A 1 4.23 6.62 -10.97
N LYS A 2 3.19 5.87 -10.58
CA LYS A 2 2.41 6.15 -9.36
C LYS A 2 3.14 5.59 -8.14
N ILE A 3 3.15 6.35 -7.04
CA ILE A 3 3.79 5.93 -5.79
C ILE A 3 2.76 5.84 -4.67
N LYS A 4 2.77 4.73 -3.95
CA LYS A 4 2.07 4.55 -2.68
C LYS A 4 3.08 4.54 -1.54
N ILE A 5 2.79 5.25 -0.46
CA ILE A 5 3.56 5.18 0.78
C ILE A 5 2.65 4.62 1.88
N CYS A 6 3.06 3.50 2.45
CA CYS A 6 2.27 2.74 3.42
C CYS A 6 2.81 2.86 4.85
N GLY A 7 1.90 2.80 5.83
CA GLY A 7 2.23 2.92 7.25
C GLY A 7 2.53 4.34 7.67
N LEU A 8 1.73 5.28 7.19
CA LEU A 8 1.77 6.71 7.57
C LEU A 8 1.01 6.94 8.87
N ASN A 9 1.45 7.97 9.62
CA ASN A 9 0.67 8.53 10.71
C ASN A 9 -0.15 9.73 10.20
N PRO A 10 -1.48 9.81 10.46
CA PRO A 10 -2.34 10.86 9.93
C PRO A 10 -1.89 12.29 10.30
N ALA A 11 -1.50 12.51 11.54
CA ALA A 11 -1.14 13.84 12.02
C ALA A 11 0.26 14.30 11.59
N ARG A 12 1.19 13.34 11.37
CA ARG A 12 2.61 13.64 11.20
C ARG A 12 3.07 13.63 9.75
N ASP A 13 2.58 12.66 8.97
CA ASP A 13 3.23 12.33 7.69
C ASP A 13 2.45 12.85 6.47
N VAL A 14 1.13 13.11 6.61
CA VAL A 14 0.21 13.36 5.48
C VAL A 14 0.58 14.60 4.68
N GLN A 15 0.86 15.72 5.35
CA GLN A 15 1.17 16.97 4.65
C GLN A 15 2.39 16.82 3.74
N THR A 16 3.46 16.18 4.25
CA THR A 16 4.67 15.93 3.44
C THR A 16 4.36 15.09 2.19
N CYS A 17 3.52 14.06 2.33
CA CYS A 17 3.15 13.22 1.19
C CYS A 17 2.31 13.97 0.15
N ILE A 18 1.36 14.81 0.60
CA ILE A 18 0.54 15.64 -0.29
C ILE A 18 1.41 16.66 -1.05
N ASP A 19 2.32 17.34 -0.35
CA ASP A 19 3.23 18.33 -0.94
C ASP A 19 4.16 17.71 -1.99
N MET A 20 4.49 16.44 -1.82
CA MET A 20 5.30 15.67 -2.76
C MET A 20 4.48 14.95 -3.84
N ASN A 21 3.16 15.18 -3.93
CA ASN A 21 2.24 14.54 -4.87
C ASN A 21 2.30 13.00 -4.84
N VAL A 22 2.40 12.42 -3.65
CA VAL A 22 2.31 10.96 -3.47
C VAL A 22 0.91 10.50 -3.86
N PHE A 23 0.78 9.51 -4.76
CA PHE A 23 -0.49 9.12 -5.34
C PHE A 23 -1.41 8.39 -4.34
N MET A 24 -0.88 7.51 -3.50
CA MET A 24 -1.66 6.80 -2.47
C MET A 24 -0.98 6.88 -1.11
N LEU A 25 -1.75 7.22 -0.08
CA LEU A 25 -1.34 7.36 1.31
C LEU A 25 -1.97 6.23 2.13
N GLY A 26 -1.16 5.28 2.59
CA GLY A 26 -1.60 4.07 3.28
C GLY A 26 -1.52 4.18 4.81
N PHE A 27 -2.63 3.85 5.49
CA PHE A 27 -2.79 3.83 6.94
C PHE A 27 -3.15 2.43 7.41
N VAL A 28 -2.36 1.86 8.30
CA VAL A 28 -2.48 0.45 8.70
C VAL A 28 -3.40 0.31 9.91
N PHE A 29 -4.42 -0.53 9.78
CA PHE A 29 -5.35 -0.90 10.86
C PHE A 29 -5.17 -2.38 11.19
N PHE A 30 -4.09 -2.67 11.89
CA PHE A 30 -3.74 -4.02 12.34
C PHE A 30 -2.89 -3.93 13.61
N ASN A 31 -3.46 -4.30 14.75
CA ASN A 31 -2.87 -4.11 16.08
C ASN A 31 -1.47 -4.74 16.28
N LYS A 32 -1.14 -5.78 15.50
CA LYS A 32 0.19 -6.42 15.57
C LYS A 32 1.25 -5.69 14.75
N SER A 33 0.87 -4.68 13.98
CA SER A 33 1.80 -3.90 13.16
C SER A 33 2.44 -2.78 13.97
N PRO A 34 3.77 -2.56 13.88
CA PRO A 34 4.40 -1.37 14.46
C PRO A 34 3.96 -0.07 13.78
N ARG A 35 3.23 -0.17 12.65
CA ARG A 35 2.67 0.93 11.86
C ARG A 35 1.18 1.12 12.09
N ASN A 36 0.62 0.47 13.14
CA ASN A 36 -0.81 0.56 13.42
C ASN A 36 -1.24 2.00 13.67
N THR A 37 -2.27 2.44 12.95
CA THR A 37 -2.87 3.76 13.09
C THR A 37 -3.95 3.72 14.19
N ASN A 38 -3.94 4.72 15.06
CA ASN A 38 -5.00 4.88 16.04
C ASN A 38 -6.28 5.39 15.34
N LEU A 39 -7.41 4.71 15.55
CA LEU A 39 -8.70 5.10 14.97
C LEU A 39 -9.09 6.55 15.28
N LYS A 40 -8.73 7.06 16.46
CA LYS A 40 -9.00 8.46 16.86
C LYS A 40 -8.29 9.47 15.95
N GLU A 41 -7.23 9.08 15.26
CA GLU A 41 -6.48 9.95 14.37
C GLU A 41 -7.08 10.02 12.95
N ILE A 42 -8.04 9.16 12.60
CA ILE A 42 -8.69 9.18 11.27
C ILE A 42 -9.35 10.55 11.00
N SER A 43 -9.98 11.14 12.01
CA SER A 43 -10.62 12.45 11.88
C SER A 43 -9.66 13.57 11.48
N VAL A 44 -8.37 13.41 11.73
CA VAL A 44 -7.32 14.36 11.33
C VAL A 44 -7.21 14.44 9.80
N LEU A 45 -7.48 13.35 9.09
CA LEU A 45 -7.41 13.31 7.62
C LEU A 45 -8.35 14.34 6.96
N LYS A 46 -9.50 14.64 7.58
CA LYS A 46 -10.46 15.63 7.09
C LYS A 46 -9.93 17.08 7.12
N ARG A 47 -8.80 17.33 7.79
CA ARG A 47 -8.16 18.65 7.85
C ARG A 47 -7.27 18.96 6.65
N TYR A 48 -6.91 17.93 5.88
CA TYR A 48 -6.05 18.07 4.71
C TYR A 48 -6.87 18.15 3.43
N ASN A 49 -6.36 18.91 2.47
CA ASN A 49 -6.83 18.83 1.08
C ASN A 49 -5.93 17.81 0.35
N PRO A 50 -6.41 16.61 0.04
CA PRO A 50 -5.58 15.56 -0.54
C PRO A 50 -5.12 15.85 -1.98
N LYS A 51 -5.67 16.89 -2.64
CA LYS A 51 -5.39 17.19 -4.05
C LYS A 51 -5.62 15.96 -4.94
N THR A 52 -4.53 15.40 -5.48
CA THR A 52 -4.53 14.18 -6.31
C THR A 52 -4.19 12.91 -5.55
N SER A 53 -3.95 13.01 -4.24
CA SER A 53 -3.63 11.86 -3.39
C SER A 53 -4.90 11.11 -2.97
N HIS A 54 -4.79 9.80 -2.82
CA HIS A 54 -5.88 8.94 -2.33
C HIS A 54 -5.53 8.33 -0.98
N TYR A 55 -6.48 8.31 -0.06
CA TYR A 55 -6.32 7.65 1.23
C TYR A 55 -6.65 6.16 1.12
N VAL A 56 -5.77 5.33 1.65
CA VAL A 56 -5.88 3.87 1.59
C VAL A 56 -5.84 3.31 3.02
N SER A 57 -6.92 2.68 3.46
CA SER A 57 -6.93 1.88 4.68
C SER A 57 -6.33 0.50 4.42
N VAL A 58 -5.37 0.07 5.22
CA VAL A 58 -4.75 -1.26 5.10
C VAL A 58 -5.20 -2.14 6.25
N CYS A 59 -5.97 -3.17 5.94
CA CYS A 59 -6.67 -4.02 6.89
C CYS A 59 -6.33 -5.50 6.69
N VAL A 60 -6.47 -6.27 7.76
CA VAL A 60 -6.31 -7.74 7.77
C VAL A 60 -7.61 -8.35 8.28
N ASN A 61 -8.34 -9.04 7.42
CA ASN A 61 -9.62 -9.69 7.68
C ASN A 61 -10.61 -8.78 8.46
N PRO A 62 -10.93 -7.56 7.96
CA PRO A 62 -11.80 -6.63 8.65
C PRO A 62 -13.25 -7.13 8.69
N THR A 63 -13.97 -6.79 9.78
CA THR A 63 -15.42 -7.03 9.89
C THR A 63 -16.21 -5.97 9.12
N ASP A 64 -17.47 -6.26 8.80
CA ASP A 64 -18.36 -5.29 8.15
C ASP A 64 -18.60 -4.06 9.00
N GLU A 65 -18.77 -4.26 10.31
CA GLU A 65 -18.94 -3.19 11.29
C GLU A 65 -17.74 -2.24 11.26
N PHE A 66 -16.52 -2.80 11.35
CA PHE A 66 -15.31 -2.01 11.28
C PHE A 66 -15.22 -1.17 9.99
N ILE A 67 -15.54 -1.78 8.85
CA ILE A 67 -15.51 -1.10 7.54
C ILE A 67 -16.52 0.03 7.51
N LYS A 68 -17.77 -0.22 7.91
CA LYS A 68 -18.85 0.76 7.89
C LYS A 68 -18.58 1.95 8.81
N GLU A 69 -18.12 1.69 10.02
CA GLU A 69 -17.91 2.73 11.03
C GLU A 69 -16.65 3.58 10.79
N ASN A 70 -15.59 2.99 10.24
CA ASN A 70 -14.28 3.63 10.23
C ASN A 70 -13.73 3.93 8.83
N ILE A 71 -14.16 3.18 7.81
CA ILE A 71 -13.47 3.19 6.52
C ILE A 71 -14.27 3.92 5.43
N LEU A 72 -15.54 3.61 5.22
CA LEU A 72 -16.31 4.05 4.05
C LEU A 72 -16.31 5.58 3.84
N ASP A 73 -16.43 6.36 4.89
CA ASP A 73 -16.52 7.83 4.81
C ASP A 73 -15.17 8.56 4.86
N ASN A 74 -14.07 7.81 5.00
CA ASN A 74 -12.77 8.39 5.29
C ASN A 74 -11.67 7.99 4.29
N PHE A 75 -11.91 6.94 3.47
CA PHE A 75 -10.90 6.37 2.58
C PHE A 75 -11.44 6.14 1.17
N ASP A 76 -10.57 6.32 0.18
CA ASP A 76 -10.86 6.04 -1.23
C ASP A 76 -10.71 4.56 -1.56
N TYR A 77 -9.79 3.89 -0.87
CA TYR A 77 -9.47 2.47 -1.05
C TYR A 77 -9.39 1.74 0.28
N ILE A 78 -9.78 0.48 0.25
CA ILE A 78 -9.41 -0.50 1.27
C ILE A 78 -8.42 -1.50 0.67
N GLN A 79 -7.25 -1.65 1.29
CA GLN A 79 -6.29 -2.70 0.95
C GLN A 79 -6.47 -3.88 1.89
N LEU A 80 -6.83 -5.01 1.33
CA LEU A 80 -7.04 -6.28 2.02
C LEU A 80 -5.75 -7.08 2.01
N HIS A 81 -5.12 -7.21 3.16
CA HIS A 81 -3.78 -7.79 3.32
C HIS A 81 -3.79 -9.09 4.13
N GLY A 82 -4.95 -9.65 4.36
CA GLY A 82 -5.18 -10.91 5.05
C GLY A 82 -5.48 -12.07 4.10
N SER A 83 -6.23 -13.04 4.62
CA SER A 83 -6.67 -14.24 3.91
C SER A 83 -8.10 -14.11 3.35
N GLU A 84 -8.53 -12.88 3.05
CA GLU A 84 -9.87 -12.62 2.54
C GLU A 84 -10.10 -13.39 1.24
N THR A 85 -11.18 -14.20 1.18
CA THR A 85 -11.58 -14.97 0.00
C THR A 85 -12.10 -14.05 -1.12
N SER A 86 -12.23 -14.56 -2.32
CA SER A 86 -12.81 -13.83 -3.45
C SER A 86 -14.25 -13.38 -3.17
N GLU A 87 -15.04 -14.22 -2.48
CA GLU A 87 -16.40 -13.88 -2.03
C GLU A 87 -16.36 -12.70 -1.07
N ARG A 88 -15.46 -12.73 -0.08
CA ARG A 88 -15.31 -11.63 0.88
C ARG A 88 -14.89 -10.33 0.20
N VAL A 89 -14.00 -10.40 -0.78
CA VAL A 89 -13.61 -9.22 -1.58
C VAL A 89 -14.81 -8.64 -2.35
N LYS A 90 -15.65 -9.50 -2.95
CA LYS A 90 -16.89 -9.08 -3.63
C LYS A 90 -17.88 -8.40 -2.68
N GLU A 91 -18.05 -8.94 -1.47
CA GLU A 91 -18.92 -8.34 -0.44
C GLU A 91 -18.44 -6.94 -0.06
N ILE A 92 -17.16 -6.79 0.23
CA ILE A 92 -16.58 -5.49 0.59
C ILE A 92 -16.71 -4.48 -0.57
N LYS A 93 -16.45 -4.90 -1.80
CA LYS A 93 -16.63 -4.04 -2.97
C LYS A 93 -18.07 -3.55 -3.15
N LYS A 94 -19.07 -4.38 -2.84
CA LYS A 94 -20.49 -3.99 -2.86
C LYS A 94 -20.84 -2.92 -1.83
N MET A 95 -19.99 -2.67 -0.82
CA MET A 95 -20.18 -1.56 0.12
C MET A 95 -19.82 -0.20 -0.49
N GLY A 96 -19.32 -0.14 -1.74
CA GLY A 96 -19.05 1.09 -2.48
C GLY A 96 -17.62 1.63 -2.37
N ILE A 97 -16.70 0.89 -1.76
CA ILE A 97 -15.28 1.25 -1.67
C ILE A 97 -14.43 0.52 -2.71
N LYS A 98 -13.40 1.19 -3.25
CA LYS A 98 -12.43 0.56 -4.14
C LYS A 98 -11.52 -0.38 -3.36
N VAL A 99 -11.22 -1.54 -3.93
CA VAL A 99 -10.45 -2.60 -3.27
C VAL A 99 -9.09 -2.81 -3.91
N ILE A 100 -8.05 -2.82 -3.08
CA ILE A 100 -6.71 -3.31 -3.41
C ILE A 100 -6.55 -4.67 -2.72
N LYS A 101 -6.38 -5.78 -3.47
CA LYS A 101 -6.05 -7.08 -2.86
C LYS A 101 -4.55 -7.26 -2.84
N ALA A 102 -3.97 -7.39 -1.66
CA ALA A 102 -2.56 -7.72 -1.49
C ALA A 102 -2.36 -9.25 -1.53
N ILE A 103 -1.37 -9.68 -2.29
CA ILE A 103 -0.98 -11.09 -2.46
C ILE A 103 0.49 -11.22 -2.05
N LYS A 104 0.74 -12.07 -1.07
CA LYS A 104 2.10 -12.38 -0.61
C LYS A 104 2.73 -13.40 -1.53
N VAL A 105 3.89 -13.07 -2.10
CA VAL A 105 4.60 -13.93 -3.06
C VAL A 105 5.86 -14.49 -2.42
N LYS A 106 5.86 -15.80 -2.19
CA LYS A 106 7.02 -16.61 -1.75
C LYS A 106 7.51 -17.55 -2.82
N GLU A 107 6.58 -18.13 -3.52
CA GLU A 107 6.82 -19.18 -4.50
C GLU A 107 5.90 -19.01 -5.71
N GLN A 108 6.13 -19.77 -6.75
CA GLN A 108 5.41 -19.64 -8.02
C GLN A 108 3.89 -19.77 -7.88
N LYS A 109 3.41 -20.70 -7.05
CA LYS A 109 1.95 -20.90 -6.85
C LYS A 109 1.25 -19.68 -6.25
N ASP A 110 1.95 -18.85 -5.49
CA ASP A 110 1.36 -17.64 -4.89
C ASP A 110 1.03 -16.61 -5.95
N ILE A 111 1.79 -16.59 -7.05
CA ILE A 111 1.53 -15.67 -8.16
C ILE A 111 0.16 -15.97 -8.75
N ASP A 112 -0.18 -17.23 -8.98
CA ASP A 112 -1.44 -17.64 -9.61
C ASP A 112 -2.68 -17.25 -8.81
N LEU A 113 -2.54 -16.94 -7.51
CA LEU A 113 -3.65 -16.51 -6.66
C LEU A 113 -4.31 -15.20 -7.16
N TYR A 114 -3.59 -14.35 -7.92
CA TYR A 114 -4.19 -13.12 -8.44
C TYR A 114 -5.41 -13.39 -9.33
N LYS A 115 -5.44 -14.51 -10.05
CA LYS A 115 -6.54 -14.90 -10.94
C LYS A 115 -7.89 -14.99 -10.20
N ASN A 116 -7.87 -15.28 -8.89
CA ASN A 116 -9.08 -15.33 -8.08
C ASN A 116 -9.66 -13.94 -7.78
N TYR A 117 -8.89 -12.87 -8.03
CA TYR A 117 -9.23 -11.49 -7.63
C TYR A 117 -9.20 -10.49 -8.79
N GLU A 118 -8.58 -10.82 -9.93
CA GLU A 118 -8.33 -9.86 -11.01
C GLU A 118 -9.60 -9.24 -11.62
N ASP A 119 -10.70 -9.98 -11.64
CA ASP A 119 -12.00 -9.49 -12.14
C ASP A 119 -12.84 -8.81 -11.04
N ILE A 120 -12.38 -8.84 -9.79
CA ILE A 120 -13.14 -8.38 -8.64
C ILE A 120 -12.48 -7.15 -8.01
N ALA A 121 -11.21 -7.23 -7.68
CA ALA A 121 -10.47 -6.12 -7.09
C ALA A 121 -10.19 -5.01 -8.11
N ASP A 122 -10.13 -3.77 -7.67
CA ASP A 122 -9.78 -2.64 -8.53
C ASP A 122 -8.28 -2.63 -8.83
N LEU A 123 -7.46 -3.00 -7.83
CA LEU A 123 -6.02 -3.15 -7.94
C LEU A 123 -5.56 -4.41 -7.22
N ILE A 124 -4.44 -4.97 -7.68
CA ILE A 124 -3.73 -6.09 -7.04
C ILE A 124 -2.33 -5.64 -6.68
N LEU A 125 -1.91 -5.88 -5.45
CA LEU A 125 -0.57 -5.56 -4.96
C LEU A 125 0.19 -6.86 -4.68
N PHE A 126 1.28 -7.09 -5.40
CA PHE A 126 2.20 -8.17 -5.06
C PHE A 126 3.18 -7.68 -3.99
N ASP A 127 3.26 -8.38 -2.88
CA ASP A 127 4.13 -8.02 -1.77
C ASP A 127 5.03 -9.19 -1.38
N SER A 128 6.20 -8.87 -0.86
CA SER A 128 7.08 -9.86 -0.26
C SER A 128 6.52 -10.30 1.10
N THR A 129 6.93 -11.48 1.56
CA THR A 129 6.28 -12.13 2.71
C THR A 129 6.82 -11.73 4.06
N SER A 130 7.92 -11.00 4.11
CA SER A 130 8.63 -10.73 5.36
C SER A 130 8.11 -9.47 6.05
N MET A 131 7.45 -9.66 7.21
CA MET A 131 7.15 -8.54 8.12
C MET A 131 8.39 -8.05 8.89
N GLU A 132 9.43 -8.87 9.02
CA GLU A 132 10.58 -8.61 9.91
C GLU A 132 11.83 -8.11 9.18
N LYS A 133 12.02 -8.46 7.92
CA LYS A 133 13.14 -7.98 7.11
C LYS A 133 12.60 -7.50 5.78
N SER A 134 13.08 -6.35 5.32
CA SER A 134 12.81 -5.81 4.00
C SER A 134 13.42 -6.75 2.93
N GLN A 135 12.70 -7.81 2.61
CA GLN A 135 13.06 -8.73 1.54
C GLN A 135 12.29 -8.38 0.28
N SER A 136 12.97 -8.38 -0.84
CA SER A 136 12.35 -8.27 -2.16
C SER A 136 11.75 -9.63 -2.57
N ILE A 137 10.79 -9.61 -3.47
CA ILE A 137 10.36 -10.81 -4.19
C ILE A 137 11.58 -11.34 -4.98
N PRO A 138 11.86 -12.65 -4.96
CA PRO A 138 12.95 -13.24 -5.74
C PRO A 138 12.89 -12.83 -7.22
N LYS A 139 14.04 -12.54 -7.84
CA LYS A 139 14.09 -12.00 -9.22
C LYS A 139 13.41 -12.89 -10.25
N ASP A 140 13.54 -14.20 -10.12
CA ASP A 140 12.91 -15.19 -10.99
C ASP A 140 11.38 -15.17 -10.89
N LEU A 141 10.82 -14.93 -9.70
CA LEU A 141 9.39 -14.74 -9.47
C LEU A 141 8.93 -13.35 -9.94
N LEU A 142 9.73 -12.31 -9.69
CA LEU A 142 9.42 -10.95 -10.09
C LEU A 142 9.22 -10.80 -11.61
N GLN A 143 10.00 -11.54 -12.41
CA GLN A 143 9.86 -11.55 -13.86
C GLN A 143 8.54 -12.19 -14.34
N LYS A 144 7.98 -13.13 -13.57
CA LYS A 144 6.76 -13.86 -13.88
C LYS A 144 5.48 -13.17 -13.41
N LEU A 145 5.59 -12.14 -12.58
CA LEU A 145 4.43 -11.37 -12.13
C LEU A 145 3.72 -10.72 -13.31
N PRO A 146 2.38 -10.74 -13.35
CA PRO A 146 1.62 -9.96 -14.32
C PRO A 146 1.86 -8.47 -14.10
N LYS A 147 1.84 -7.69 -15.17
CA LYS A 147 2.17 -6.26 -15.20
C LYS A 147 1.06 -5.49 -15.90
N GLY A 148 1.06 -4.16 -15.75
CA GLY A 148 0.08 -3.27 -16.36
C GLY A 148 -0.73 -2.50 -15.33
N GLU A 149 -1.78 -1.84 -15.77
CA GLU A 149 -2.53 -0.82 -15.02
C GLU A 149 -3.21 -1.32 -13.73
N LYS A 150 -3.41 -2.63 -13.59
CA LYS A 150 -4.09 -3.23 -12.45
C LYS A 150 -3.14 -3.67 -11.33
N PHE A 151 -1.84 -3.74 -11.63
CA PHE A 151 -0.87 -4.39 -10.75
C PHE A 151 0.11 -3.41 -10.12
N GLY A 152 0.32 -3.55 -8.82
CA GLY A 152 1.33 -2.85 -8.04
C GLY A 152 2.35 -3.81 -7.45
N LEU A 153 3.48 -3.27 -7.07
CA LEU A 153 4.58 -4.02 -6.48
C LEU A 153 5.01 -3.40 -5.16
N ALA A 154 5.19 -4.24 -4.13
CA ALA A 154 5.80 -3.91 -2.84
C ALA A 154 6.99 -4.82 -2.56
N GLY A 155 7.72 -4.52 -1.50
CA GLY A 155 8.83 -5.32 -0.99
C GLY A 155 10.20 -4.71 -1.26
N ALA A 156 10.85 -4.25 -0.18
CA ALA A 156 12.22 -3.71 -0.14
C ALA A 156 12.55 -2.60 -1.15
N ILE A 157 11.55 -1.85 -1.63
CA ILE A 157 11.76 -0.74 -2.54
C ILE A 157 12.35 0.44 -1.76
N ASN A 158 13.44 1.02 -2.28
CA ASN A 158 14.19 2.10 -1.67
C ASN A 158 14.89 3.00 -2.72
N LEU A 159 15.65 4.00 -2.26
CA LEU A 159 16.38 4.91 -3.14
C LEU A 159 17.39 4.25 -4.07
N GLU A 160 17.97 3.14 -3.68
CA GLU A 160 19.03 2.49 -4.44
C GLU A 160 18.49 1.72 -5.65
N ASN A 161 17.33 1.03 -5.45
CA ASN A 161 16.75 0.13 -6.45
C ASN A 161 15.58 0.73 -7.25
N ILE A 162 15.10 1.92 -6.91
CA ILE A 162 13.91 2.52 -7.54
C ILE A 162 14.01 2.65 -9.06
N LYS A 163 15.19 2.92 -9.60
CA LYS A 163 15.38 3.03 -11.06
C LYS A 163 15.08 1.70 -11.76
N GLU A 164 15.56 0.58 -11.21
CA GLU A 164 15.27 -0.76 -11.74
C GLU A 164 13.77 -1.07 -11.63
N TYR A 165 13.17 -0.84 -10.45
CA TYR A 165 11.77 -1.16 -10.19
C TYR A 165 10.80 -0.30 -11.00
N SER A 166 11.13 0.95 -11.30
CA SER A 166 10.28 1.83 -12.11
C SER A 166 10.11 1.37 -13.57
N GLN A 167 11.05 0.53 -14.07
CA GLN A 167 11.06 0.01 -15.44
C GLN A 167 10.34 -1.34 -15.58
N LEU A 168 9.86 -1.94 -14.48
CA LEU A 168 9.26 -3.29 -14.51
C LEU A 168 7.84 -3.33 -15.09
N GLY A 169 7.19 -2.18 -15.35
CA GLY A 169 5.88 -2.11 -15.98
C GLY A 169 4.68 -2.27 -15.03
N PHE A 170 4.87 -2.09 -13.72
CA PHE A 170 3.77 -2.01 -12.76
C PHE A 170 3.10 -0.62 -12.78
N ASN A 171 1.81 -0.55 -12.45
CA ASN A 171 1.06 0.70 -12.34
C ASN A 171 1.57 1.57 -11.19
N PHE A 172 1.82 0.95 -10.06
CA PHE A 172 2.31 1.66 -8.88
C PHE A 172 3.31 0.83 -8.08
N LEU A 173 4.16 1.55 -7.32
CA LEU A 173 5.10 0.95 -6.37
C LEU A 173 4.70 1.36 -4.95
N ASP A 174 4.67 0.39 -4.03
CA ASP A 174 4.29 0.59 -2.63
C ASP A 174 5.52 0.52 -1.72
N LEU A 175 5.78 1.60 -1.01
CA LEU A 175 6.92 1.74 -0.11
C LEU A 175 6.47 1.84 1.34
N SER A 176 7.22 1.20 2.22
CA SER A 176 6.98 1.31 3.66
C SER A 176 8.28 1.50 4.44
N SER A 177 8.97 0.43 4.80
CA SER A 177 10.18 0.45 5.64
C SER A 177 11.35 1.21 5.04
N GLY A 178 11.51 1.22 3.72
CA GLY A 178 12.58 1.96 3.02
C GLY A 178 12.55 3.48 3.25
N LEU A 179 11.41 4.02 3.71
CA LEU A 179 11.23 5.44 4.01
C LEU A 179 11.12 5.72 5.53
N GLU A 180 11.45 4.76 6.38
CA GLU A 180 11.45 4.95 7.83
C GLU A 180 12.77 5.50 8.35
N LYS A 181 12.70 6.15 9.52
CA LYS A 181 13.88 6.54 10.28
C LYS A 181 14.66 5.31 10.71
N GLU A 182 15.98 5.42 10.75
CA GLU A 182 16.82 4.36 11.29
C GLU A 182 16.44 4.07 12.74
N ASN A 183 16.34 2.79 13.07
CA ASN A 183 16.00 2.27 14.40
C ASN A 183 14.63 2.69 14.96
N LEU A 184 13.73 3.30 14.15
CA LEU A 184 12.39 3.72 14.56
C LEU A 184 11.34 3.16 13.61
N LYS A 185 10.98 1.88 13.78
CA LYS A 185 9.90 1.24 12.98
C LYS A 185 8.58 1.99 13.15
N GLY A 186 7.90 2.23 12.02
CA GLY A 186 6.63 2.95 11.97
C GLY A 186 6.76 4.48 11.96
N TYR A 187 7.97 5.03 11.96
CA TYR A 187 8.21 6.46 11.88
C TYR A 187 8.84 6.82 10.54
N LYS A 188 8.09 7.53 9.71
CA LYS A 188 8.61 8.00 8.41
C LYS A 188 9.66 9.08 8.56
N ASP A 189 10.65 9.03 7.70
CA ASP A 189 11.65 10.07 7.51
C ASP A 189 11.21 10.97 6.35
N HIS A 190 10.83 12.22 6.65
CA HIS A 190 10.33 13.15 5.65
C HIS A 190 11.42 13.56 4.64
N LEU A 191 12.68 13.54 5.03
CA LEU A 191 13.79 13.80 4.09
C LEU A 191 13.95 12.64 3.11
N LYS A 192 13.84 11.39 3.59
CA LYS A 192 13.82 10.23 2.71
C LYS A 192 12.63 10.25 1.74
N ILE A 193 11.43 10.63 2.21
CA ILE A 193 10.25 10.78 1.32
C ILE A 193 10.54 11.81 0.23
N LYS A 194 11.01 13.01 0.59
CA LYS A 194 11.33 14.07 -0.37
C LYS A 194 12.39 13.63 -1.38
N SER A 195 13.49 13.05 -0.91
CA SER A 195 14.57 12.57 -1.76
C SER A 195 14.10 11.47 -2.72
N PHE A 196 13.25 10.55 -2.24
CA PHE A 196 12.68 9.49 -3.05
C PHE A 196 11.77 10.03 -4.15
N MET A 197 10.83 10.93 -3.80
CA MET A 197 9.90 11.51 -4.76
C MET A 197 10.61 12.38 -5.80
N ASN A 198 11.62 13.16 -5.40
CA ASN A 198 12.46 13.92 -6.35
C ASN A 198 13.19 12.99 -7.33
N LYS A 199 13.72 11.88 -6.84
CA LYS A 199 14.39 10.89 -7.71
C LYS A 199 13.41 10.26 -8.71
N ILE A 200 12.20 9.88 -8.26
CA ILE A 200 11.16 9.32 -9.15
C ILE A 200 10.75 10.33 -10.24
N ASN A 201 10.59 11.59 -9.88
CA ASN A 201 10.19 12.63 -10.82
C ASN A 201 11.27 12.97 -11.84
N SER A 202 12.52 12.56 -11.61
CA SER A 202 13.66 12.74 -12.52
C SER A 202 13.93 11.55 -13.44
N LEU A 203 13.23 10.42 -13.25
CA LEU A 203 13.33 9.21 -14.11
C LEU A 203 12.37 9.27 -15.29
#